data_683eac5e709fd014e9fdf7ec78df9d4e
#
_entry.id   683eac5e709fd014e9fdf7ec78df9d4e
#
_cell.length_a   1.000
_cell.length_b   1.000
_cell.length_c   1.000
_cell.angle_alpha   90.00
_cell.angle_beta   90.00
_cell.angle_gamma   90.00
#
_symmetry.space_group_name_H-M   'P 1'
#
loop_
_entity.id
_entity.type
_entity.pdbx_description
1 polymer ?
#
loop_
_entity_poly.entity_id
_entity_poly.type
_entity_poly.pdbx_seq_one_letter_code
_entity_poly.pdbx_strand_id
1 'polypeptide(L)'
;MTPMSVKALFAGVFAAGLGAAAVAADPIEDFYRGKTYNIYSGTGENSTGSVVQYGRAVAQVIGKHIPGNPNVIYRFMPGAGGIKAANFIYGIAAQDGTAHGFISRGFIVQPLLGNNAVQFDPTKFNWIGSTASEVSVGAYWTAGTTARTIQDAMQREIVVGGTAPSQDTGLYPVVMNRLIGTKFKVITGYKSSSEVDLAMQKGEVQGKIGWTWGNLNSGATANWVKDHVVTVFIQMGVERSPNVPTDVPVLGDFARNDEDRQLMRLIFGTTSTGYPSFLGPQVPKERVEAIRQAFRETMKDPEFKRILDQQKLEVDPIEGEVIAEMVKTIFEVSPTVMQRARELMPPS
;
A
#
# COMPACT_ATOMS: atom_id res chain seq x y z
N MET A 1 -65.10 27.29 -76.88
CA MET A 1 -65.46 26.74 -75.51
C MET A 1 -64.36 25.78 -75.11
N THR A 2 -63.48 26.20 -74.29
CA THR A 2 -62.26 25.48 -73.82
C THR A 2 -62.44 25.02 -72.36
N PRO A 3 -62.17 23.78 -72.03
CA PRO A 3 -62.22 23.37 -70.60
C PRO A 3 -60.91 23.60 -69.91
N MET A 4 -61.01 24.16 -68.72
CA MET A 4 -59.95 24.38 -67.77
C MET A 4 -59.39 23.07 -67.14
N SER A 5 -58.07 22.93 -67.18
CA SER A 5 -57.36 21.86 -66.49
C SER A 5 -57.10 22.25 -65.01
N VAL A 6 -57.55 21.39 -64.09
CA VAL A 6 -57.24 21.47 -62.67
C VAL A 6 -55.95 20.66 -62.39
N LYS A 7 -54.88 21.36 -61.94
CA LYS A 7 -53.69 20.68 -61.48
C LYS A 7 -53.83 20.43 -59.96
N ALA A 8 -53.86 19.11 -59.63
CA ALA A 8 -53.76 18.68 -58.22
C ALA A 8 -52.33 18.77 -57.71
N LEU A 9 -52.13 19.47 -56.60
CA LEU A 9 -50.88 19.62 -55.93
C LEU A 9 -50.78 18.52 -54.82
N PHE A 10 -49.93 17.52 -55.04
CA PHE A 10 -49.58 16.55 -53.98
C PHE A 10 -48.56 17.15 -53.07
N ALA A 11 -48.93 17.44 -51.81
CA ALA A 11 -48.02 17.77 -50.72
C ALA A 11 -47.51 16.48 -50.09
N GLY A 12 -46.24 16.13 -50.35
CA GLY A 12 -45.55 15.02 -49.66
C GLY A 12 -45.16 15.44 -48.25
N VAL A 13 -45.73 14.78 -47.27
CA VAL A 13 -45.30 14.90 -45.89
C VAL A 13 -44.03 14.05 -45.68
N PHE A 14 -42.88 14.68 -45.54
CA PHE A 14 -41.64 14.02 -45.15
C PHE A 14 -41.70 13.82 -43.63
N ALA A 15 -42.00 12.60 -43.16
CA ALA A 15 -41.84 12.22 -41.75
C ALA A 15 -40.36 11.99 -41.49
N ALA A 16 -39.67 12.98 -40.88
CA ALA A 16 -38.34 12.82 -40.35
C ALA A 16 -38.42 11.94 -39.08
N GLY A 17 -38.13 10.66 -39.25
CA GLY A 17 -37.96 9.72 -38.13
C GLY A 17 -36.71 10.12 -37.35
N LEU A 18 -36.87 10.77 -36.18
CA LEU A 18 -35.84 10.89 -35.15
C LEU A 18 -35.58 9.47 -34.62
N GLY A 19 -34.59 8.79 -35.20
CA GLY A 19 -34.00 7.60 -34.62
C GLY A 19 -33.31 7.99 -33.30
N ALA A 20 -33.97 7.80 -32.17
CA ALA A 20 -33.32 7.78 -30.88
C ALA A 20 -32.27 6.65 -30.94
N ALA A 21 -31.00 7.01 -31.08
CA ALA A 21 -29.92 6.07 -30.84
C ALA A 21 -30.08 5.58 -29.38
N ALA A 22 -30.50 4.33 -29.22
CA ALA A 22 -30.50 3.68 -27.94
C ALA A 22 -29.03 3.74 -27.44
N VAL A 23 -28.75 4.52 -26.42
CA VAL A 23 -27.46 4.47 -25.69
C VAL A 23 -27.38 3.03 -25.20
N ALA A 24 -26.48 2.26 -25.80
CA ALA A 24 -26.23 0.90 -25.32
C ALA A 24 -25.85 1.02 -23.83
N ALA A 25 -26.61 0.34 -22.96
CA ALA A 25 -26.34 0.33 -21.56
C ALA A 25 -24.91 -0.20 -21.34
N ASP A 26 -24.12 0.50 -20.51
CA ASP A 26 -22.78 0.04 -20.18
C ASP A 26 -22.89 -1.24 -19.33
N PRO A 27 -22.40 -2.39 -19.81
CA PRO A 27 -22.50 -3.67 -19.08
C PRO A 27 -21.86 -3.60 -17.69
N ILE A 28 -20.86 -2.72 -17.48
CA ILE A 28 -20.20 -2.54 -16.19
C ILE A 28 -21.11 -1.74 -15.24
N GLU A 29 -21.73 -0.68 -15.74
CA GLU A 29 -22.70 0.10 -14.96
C GLU A 29 -23.89 -0.76 -14.53
N ASP A 30 -24.46 -1.55 -15.45
CA ASP A 30 -25.58 -2.45 -15.15
C ASP A 30 -25.20 -3.55 -14.15
N PHE A 31 -23.95 -4.03 -14.21
CA PHE A 31 -23.46 -5.02 -13.25
C PHE A 31 -23.37 -4.46 -11.84
N TYR A 32 -22.81 -3.26 -11.65
CA TYR A 32 -22.60 -2.70 -10.30
C TYR A 32 -23.84 -2.00 -9.73
N ARG A 33 -24.81 -1.63 -10.55
CA ARG A 33 -26.03 -0.95 -10.10
C ARG A 33 -26.79 -1.78 -9.05
N GLY A 34 -27.02 -1.19 -7.87
CA GLY A 34 -27.71 -1.83 -6.74
C GLY A 34 -26.91 -2.93 -6.04
N LYS A 35 -25.65 -3.16 -6.42
CA LYS A 35 -24.79 -4.13 -5.71
C LYS A 35 -24.14 -3.53 -4.48
N THR A 36 -23.64 -4.41 -3.62
CA THR A 36 -22.74 -4.08 -2.53
C THR A 36 -21.31 -4.37 -2.96
N TYR A 37 -20.45 -3.36 -2.88
CA TYR A 37 -19.01 -3.45 -3.10
C TYR A 37 -18.31 -3.51 -1.74
N ASN A 38 -17.56 -4.58 -1.48
CA ASN A 38 -16.96 -4.83 -0.17
C ASN A 38 -15.44 -4.60 -0.22
N ILE A 39 -14.94 -3.72 0.64
CA ILE A 39 -13.51 -3.53 0.85
C ILE A 39 -13.10 -4.23 2.14
N TYR A 40 -12.24 -5.25 2.03
CA TYR A 40 -11.80 -6.07 3.15
C TYR A 40 -10.45 -5.61 3.68
N SER A 41 -10.41 -5.28 4.97
CA SER A 41 -9.19 -4.96 5.71
C SER A 41 -8.72 -6.19 6.49
N GLY A 42 -7.40 -6.41 6.51
CA GLY A 42 -6.78 -7.47 7.32
C GLY A 42 -6.60 -7.12 8.81
N THR A 43 -7.16 -5.99 9.26
CA THR A 43 -7.02 -5.46 10.63
C THR A 43 -8.31 -5.61 11.43
N GLY A 44 -8.24 -5.37 12.74
CA GLY A 44 -9.42 -5.28 13.60
C GLY A 44 -10.12 -3.92 13.49
N GLU A 45 -11.40 -3.89 13.86
CA GLU A 45 -12.27 -2.71 13.77
C GLU A 45 -11.75 -1.51 14.57
N ASN A 46 -11.14 -1.77 15.73
CA ASN A 46 -10.58 -0.75 16.62
C ASN A 46 -9.17 -0.30 16.24
N SER A 47 -8.63 -0.77 15.10
CA SER A 47 -7.32 -0.34 14.62
C SER A 47 -7.37 1.11 14.14
N THR A 48 -6.37 1.89 14.54
CA THR A 48 -6.19 3.31 14.16
C THR A 48 -5.02 3.52 13.21
N GLY A 49 -4.40 2.44 12.72
CA GLY A 49 -3.25 2.53 11.81
C GLY A 49 -3.61 3.11 10.44
N SER A 50 -2.63 3.68 9.77
CA SER A 50 -2.80 4.36 8.46
C SER A 50 -3.51 3.51 7.42
N VAL A 51 -3.26 2.19 7.39
CA VAL A 51 -3.96 1.28 6.46
C VAL A 51 -5.49 1.32 6.63
N VAL A 52 -5.99 1.48 7.87
CA VAL A 52 -7.43 1.58 8.13
C VAL A 52 -7.95 2.96 7.76
N GLN A 53 -7.18 4.00 8.05
CA GLN A 53 -7.54 5.38 7.72
C GLN A 53 -7.68 5.56 6.21
N TYR A 54 -6.67 5.14 5.43
CA TYR A 54 -6.72 5.15 3.97
C TYR A 54 -7.85 4.29 3.41
N GLY A 55 -8.00 3.05 3.91
CA GLY A 55 -9.04 2.14 3.42
C GLY A 55 -10.46 2.65 3.68
N ARG A 56 -10.71 3.28 4.83
CA ARG A 56 -12.00 3.93 5.13
C ARG A 56 -12.23 5.15 4.23
N ALA A 57 -11.21 5.98 3.97
CA ALA A 57 -11.31 7.10 3.07
C ALA A 57 -11.63 6.66 1.64
N VAL A 58 -10.96 5.61 1.14
CA VAL A 58 -11.28 4.98 -0.15
C VAL A 58 -12.73 4.50 -0.16
N ALA A 59 -13.19 3.78 0.88
CA ALA A 59 -14.55 3.26 0.94
C ALA A 59 -15.63 4.35 0.92
N GLN A 60 -15.35 5.52 1.49
CA GLN A 60 -16.28 6.65 1.50
C GLN A 60 -16.46 7.28 0.12
N VAL A 61 -15.45 7.22 -0.73
CA VAL A 61 -15.41 8.01 -1.96
C VAL A 61 -15.53 7.16 -3.23
N ILE A 62 -14.90 5.97 -3.27
CA ILE A 62 -14.76 5.18 -4.51
C ILE A 62 -16.10 4.81 -5.15
N GLY A 63 -17.15 4.61 -4.36
CA GLY A 63 -18.46 4.19 -4.86
C GLY A 63 -19.04 5.10 -5.92
N LYS A 64 -18.84 6.42 -5.82
CA LYS A 64 -19.33 7.40 -6.80
C LYS A 64 -18.55 7.39 -8.12
N HIS A 65 -17.35 6.76 -8.14
CA HIS A 65 -16.51 6.62 -9.32
C HIS A 65 -16.65 5.24 -9.98
N ILE A 66 -17.21 4.25 -9.27
CA ILE A 66 -17.53 2.95 -9.88
C ILE A 66 -18.80 3.11 -10.73
N PRO A 67 -18.79 2.73 -12.02
CA PRO A 67 -19.99 2.75 -12.84
C PRO A 67 -21.15 2.02 -12.13
N GLY A 68 -22.35 2.59 -12.12
CA GLY A 68 -23.51 2.04 -11.41
C GLY A 68 -23.62 2.41 -9.93
N ASN A 69 -22.64 3.14 -9.37
CA ASN A 69 -22.64 3.68 -8.00
C ASN A 69 -23.04 2.66 -6.93
N PRO A 70 -22.32 1.54 -6.77
CA PRO A 70 -22.66 0.51 -5.79
C PRO A 70 -22.55 1.03 -4.36
N ASN A 71 -23.27 0.39 -3.45
CA ASN A 71 -23.11 0.65 -2.02
C ASN A 71 -21.78 0.07 -1.52
N VAL A 72 -20.85 0.89 -1.02
CA VAL A 72 -19.53 0.45 -0.54
C VAL A 72 -19.55 0.18 0.95
N ILE A 73 -19.07 -1.00 1.36
CA ILE A 73 -18.95 -1.39 2.76
C ILE A 73 -17.48 -1.75 3.08
N TYR A 74 -16.90 -1.08 4.08
CA TYR A 74 -15.59 -1.42 4.62
C TYR A 74 -15.74 -2.51 5.69
N ARG A 75 -15.08 -3.65 5.48
CA ARG A 75 -15.20 -4.84 6.33
C ARG A 75 -13.87 -5.19 6.99
N PHE A 76 -13.94 -5.62 8.24
CA PHE A 76 -12.78 -6.08 8.99
C PHE A 76 -12.70 -7.60 9.01
N MET A 77 -11.54 -8.14 8.64
CA MET A 77 -11.25 -9.57 8.65
C MET A 77 -9.86 -9.81 9.26
N PRO A 78 -9.69 -9.57 10.58
CA PRO A 78 -8.39 -9.72 11.23
C PRO A 78 -7.91 -11.18 11.23
N GLY A 79 -6.61 -11.35 11.18
CA GLY A 79 -5.95 -12.65 11.32
C GLY A 79 -4.62 -12.72 10.57
N ALA A 80 -3.58 -13.18 11.29
CA ALA A 80 -2.24 -13.44 10.76
C ALA A 80 -1.68 -12.31 9.88
N GLY A 81 -1.75 -11.05 10.35
CA GLY A 81 -1.20 -9.91 9.62
C GLY A 81 -1.89 -9.63 8.27
N GLY A 82 -3.15 -10.07 8.10
CA GLY A 82 -3.92 -9.90 6.87
C GLY A 82 -3.95 -11.13 5.95
N ILE A 83 -3.19 -12.19 6.26
CA ILE A 83 -3.18 -13.44 5.47
C ILE A 83 -4.59 -14.03 5.35
N LYS A 84 -5.39 -14.02 6.44
CA LYS A 84 -6.78 -14.51 6.39
C LYS A 84 -7.62 -13.76 5.35
N ALA A 85 -7.54 -12.45 5.30
CA ALA A 85 -8.27 -11.64 4.33
C ALA A 85 -7.74 -11.86 2.91
N ALA A 86 -6.42 -11.98 2.72
CA ALA A 86 -5.82 -12.27 1.43
C ALA A 86 -6.22 -13.66 0.90
N ASN A 87 -6.20 -14.71 1.73
CA ASN A 87 -6.72 -16.05 1.38
C ASN A 87 -8.19 -15.98 0.96
N PHE A 88 -9.00 -15.24 1.71
CA PHE A 88 -10.43 -15.08 1.41
C PHE A 88 -10.65 -14.45 0.03
N ILE A 89 -9.97 -13.33 -0.27
CA ILE A 89 -10.08 -12.67 -1.59
C ILE A 89 -9.58 -13.57 -2.71
N TYR A 90 -8.52 -14.35 -2.45
CA TYR A 90 -7.91 -15.19 -3.47
C TYR A 90 -8.78 -16.37 -3.90
N GLY A 91 -9.40 -17.08 -2.94
CA GLY A 91 -10.01 -18.37 -3.22
C GLY A 91 -11.47 -18.54 -2.77
N ILE A 92 -12.02 -17.64 -1.93
CA ILE A 92 -13.36 -17.81 -1.34
C ILE A 92 -14.34 -16.73 -1.80
N ALA A 93 -13.89 -15.49 -1.87
CA ALA A 93 -14.74 -14.38 -2.27
C ALA A 93 -15.22 -14.53 -3.72
N ALA A 94 -16.36 -13.91 -4.01
CA ALA A 94 -16.85 -13.84 -5.40
C ALA A 94 -15.76 -13.21 -6.30
N GLN A 95 -15.43 -13.92 -7.38
CA GLN A 95 -14.45 -13.47 -8.38
C GLN A 95 -15.13 -12.61 -9.45
N ASP A 96 -16.06 -11.77 -9.03
CA ASP A 96 -16.90 -10.95 -9.91
C ASP A 96 -16.57 -9.45 -9.89
N GLY A 97 -15.58 -9.06 -9.08
CA GLY A 97 -15.16 -7.68 -8.92
C GLY A 97 -15.86 -6.92 -7.79
N THR A 98 -16.70 -7.57 -6.96
CA THR A 98 -17.37 -6.95 -5.80
C THR A 98 -16.61 -7.10 -4.49
N ALA A 99 -15.51 -7.86 -4.46
CA ALA A 99 -14.66 -8.10 -3.30
C ALA A 99 -13.26 -7.53 -3.53
N HIS A 100 -12.88 -6.51 -2.77
CA HIS A 100 -11.65 -5.74 -2.86
C HIS A 100 -10.82 -5.88 -1.59
N GLY A 101 -9.57 -6.27 -1.69
CA GLY A 101 -8.63 -6.33 -0.58
C GLY A 101 -7.90 -5.00 -0.38
N PHE A 102 -7.93 -4.46 0.82
CA PHE A 102 -7.12 -3.31 1.23
C PHE A 102 -6.37 -3.70 2.51
N ILE A 103 -5.17 -4.29 2.34
CA ILE A 103 -4.46 -5.01 3.38
C ILE A 103 -3.04 -4.45 3.53
N SER A 104 -2.52 -4.43 4.77
CA SER A 104 -1.14 -4.02 5.04
C SER A 104 -0.16 -4.86 4.22
N ARG A 105 0.76 -4.20 3.51
CA ARG A 105 1.71 -4.76 2.54
C ARG A 105 2.52 -5.98 2.99
N GLY A 106 2.71 -6.18 4.29
CA GLY A 106 3.50 -7.29 4.83
C GLY A 106 3.04 -8.69 4.40
N PHE A 107 1.77 -8.87 3.97
CA PHE A 107 1.27 -10.15 3.49
C PHE A 107 1.93 -10.59 2.16
N ILE A 108 2.42 -9.65 1.35
CA ILE A 108 2.96 -9.89 -0.01
C ILE A 108 4.11 -10.91 0.02
N VAL A 109 5.04 -10.79 0.95
CA VAL A 109 6.24 -11.65 1.02
C VAL A 109 6.06 -12.92 1.86
N GLN A 110 4.91 -13.09 2.51
CA GLN A 110 4.67 -14.25 3.38
C GLN A 110 4.81 -15.61 2.69
N PRO A 111 4.38 -15.80 1.41
CA PRO A 111 4.65 -17.04 0.68
C PRO A 111 6.14 -17.36 0.57
N LEU A 112 6.96 -16.35 0.31
CA LEU A 112 8.40 -16.47 0.15
C LEU A 112 9.10 -16.83 1.46
N LEU A 113 8.56 -16.34 2.58
CA LEU A 113 9.06 -16.64 3.92
C LEU A 113 8.66 -18.03 4.44
N GLY A 114 7.90 -18.79 3.63
CA GLY A 114 7.50 -20.16 3.99
C GLY A 114 6.37 -20.22 5.02
N ASN A 115 5.54 -19.19 5.11
CA ASN A 115 4.40 -19.17 6.02
C ASN A 115 3.31 -20.15 5.54
N ASN A 116 3.11 -21.24 6.28
CA ASN A 116 2.18 -22.33 5.93
C ASN A 116 0.69 -21.91 5.96
N ALA A 117 0.35 -20.78 6.55
CA ALA A 117 -1.01 -20.26 6.54
C ALA A 117 -1.41 -19.59 5.20
N VAL A 118 -0.45 -19.36 4.32
CA VAL A 118 -0.67 -18.71 3.02
C VAL A 118 -1.26 -19.69 2.02
N GLN A 119 -2.38 -19.29 1.39
CA GLN A 119 -3.09 -20.04 0.34
C GLN A 119 -3.28 -19.19 -0.92
N PHE A 120 -2.50 -18.14 -1.11
CA PHE A 120 -2.55 -17.22 -2.24
C PHE A 120 -1.18 -17.09 -2.91
N ASP A 121 -1.21 -16.64 -4.16
CA ASP A 121 -0.05 -16.23 -4.93
C ASP A 121 -0.19 -14.73 -5.25
N PRO A 122 0.62 -13.85 -4.64
CA PRO A 122 0.48 -12.40 -4.84
C PRO A 122 0.72 -11.96 -6.27
N THR A 123 1.44 -12.75 -7.07
CA THR A 123 1.69 -12.45 -8.50
C THR A 123 0.43 -12.61 -9.36
N LYS A 124 -0.60 -13.25 -8.83
CA LYS A 124 -1.88 -13.50 -9.52
C LYS A 124 -3.01 -12.57 -9.12
N PHE A 125 -2.83 -11.75 -8.09
CA PHE A 125 -3.83 -10.74 -7.76
C PHE A 125 -3.93 -9.67 -8.86
N ASN A 126 -5.14 -9.18 -9.07
CA ASN A 126 -5.37 -8.01 -9.88
C ASN A 126 -5.13 -6.75 -9.03
N TRP A 127 -3.92 -6.24 -9.04
CA TRP A 127 -3.53 -5.04 -8.30
C TRP A 127 -4.28 -3.82 -8.86
N ILE A 128 -4.91 -3.06 -7.96
CA ILE A 128 -5.73 -1.89 -8.32
C ILE A 128 -4.93 -0.60 -8.17
N GLY A 129 -4.18 -0.48 -7.11
CA GLY A 129 -3.34 0.68 -6.82
C GLY A 129 -2.98 0.77 -5.35
N SER A 130 -2.21 1.78 -4.99
CA SER A 130 -1.93 2.18 -3.62
C SER A 130 -2.26 3.65 -3.43
N THR A 131 -2.76 4.02 -2.25
CA THR A 131 -3.13 5.40 -1.93
C THR A 131 -1.93 6.31 -1.69
N ALA A 132 -0.79 5.73 -1.28
CA ALA A 132 0.46 6.45 -1.09
C ALA A 132 1.64 5.51 -1.28
N SER A 133 2.73 6.03 -1.83
CA SER A 133 4.04 5.40 -1.72
C SER A 133 4.59 5.58 -0.31
N GLU A 134 5.40 4.64 0.13
CA GLU A 134 6.01 4.73 1.45
C GLU A 134 7.49 4.37 1.39
N VAL A 135 8.25 5.05 2.22
CA VAL A 135 9.63 4.67 2.51
C VAL A 135 9.80 4.55 4.02
N SER A 136 10.48 3.51 4.45
CA SER A 136 10.87 3.37 5.84
C SER A 136 12.23 4.00 6.07
N VAL A 137 12.42 4.59 7.26
CA VAL A 137 13.69 5.19 7.67
C VAL A 137 14.12 4.64 9.03
N GLY A 138 15.39 4.80 9.34
CA GLY A 138 15.94 4.66 10.67
C GLY A 138 16.28 6.04 11.23
N ALA A 139 15.88 6.29 12.48
CA ALA A 139 16.16 7.55 13.15
C ALA A 139 16.64 7.34 14.60
N TYR A 140 17.61 8.15 15.02
CA TYR A 140 18.09 8.22 16.39
C TYR A 140 17.41 9.37 17.13
N TRP A 141 17.17 9.18 18.42
CA TRP A 141 16.81 10.25 19.33
C TRP A 141 18.03 11.11 19.60
N THR A 142 18.05 12.34 19.10
CA THR A 142 19.25 13.19 19.07
C THR A 142 19.83 13.47 20.46
N ALA A 143 18.97 13.67 21.45
CA ALA A 143 19.42 13.89 22.84
C ALA A 143 19.80 12.59 23.57
N GLY A 144 19.33 11.42 23.11
CA GLY A 144 19.52 10.12 23.77
C GLY A 144 20.79 9.36 23.34
N THR A 145 21.46 9.81 22.27
CA THR A 145 22.69 9.17 21.79
C THR A 145 23.58 10.15 21.06
N THR A 146 24.87 9.86 21.01
CA THR A 146 25.86 10.58 20.18
C THR A 146 25.95 9.99 18.76
N ALA A 147 25.23 8.91 18.45
CA ALA A 147 25.17 8.36 17.10
C ALA A 147 24.44 9.32 16.15
N ARG A 148 24.97 9.46 14.93
CA ARG A 148 24.39 10.30 13.87
C ARG A 148 24.32 9.59 12.53
N THR A 149 25.09 8.53 12.34
CA THR A 149 25.28 7.83 11.08
C THR A 149 25.01 6.33 11.22
N ILE A 150 24.87 5.64 10.10
CA ILE A 150 24.78 4.17 10.09
C ILE A 150 26.10 3.53 10.51
N GLN A 151 27.24 4.18 10.23
CA GLN A 151 28.57 3.72 10.63
C GLN A 151 28.72 3.68 12.17
N ASP A 152 28.08 4.58 12.89
CA ASP A 152 28.05 4.52 14.36
C ASP A 152 27.43 3.20 14.86
N ALA A 153 26.35 2.74 14.22
CA ALA A 153 25.73 1.46 14.55
C ALA A 153 26.57 0.24 14.15
N MET A 154 27.47 0.37 13.18
CA MET A 154 28.43 -0.70 12.85
C MET A 154 29.57 -0.79 13.88
N GLN A 155 29.90 0.31 14.52
CA GLN A 155 31.00 0.38 15.47
C GLN A 155 30.60 0.03 16.89
N ARG A 156 29.43 0.44 17.35
CA ARG A 156 28.96 0.29 18.73
C ARG A 156 27.51 -0.17 18.83
N GLU A 157 27.17 -0.73 19.99
CA GLU A 157 25.78 -1.10 20.31
C GLU A 157 24.91 0.16 20.42
N ILE A 158 23.73 0.11 19.79
CA ILE A 158 22.70 1.14 19.88
C ILE A 158 21.37 0.45 20.18
N VAL A 159 20.73 0.85 21.27
CA VAL A 159 19.44 0.29 21.69
C VAL A 159 18.31 0.91 20.89
N VAL A 160 17.53 0.08 20.19
CA VAL A 160 16.38 0.53 19.37
C VAL A 160 15.10 -0.16 19.80
N GLY A 161 13.99 0.57 19.71
CA GLY A 161 12.67 0.07 20.07
C GLY A 161 11.91 -0.49 18.89
N GLY A 162 11.13 -1.56 19.13
CA GLY A 162 10.25 -2.19 18.13
C GLY A 162 8.96 -2.74 18.74
N THR A 163 7.92 -2.87 17.91
CA THR A 163 6.62 -3.39 18.35
C THR A 163 6.65 -4.91 18.52
N ALA A 164 6.86 -5.64 17.45
CA ALA A 164 6.97 -7.10 17.47
C ALA A 164 8.15 -7.57 16.60
N PRO A 165 8.74 -8.74 16.87
CA PRO A 165 9.86 -9.25 16.10
C PRO A 165 9.59 -9.40 14.59
N SER A 166 8.34 -9.67 14.20
CA SER A 166 7.90 -9.83 12.81
C SER A 166 7.46 -8.52 12.12
N GLN A 167 7.39 -7.43 12.85
CA GLN A 167 7.03 -6.12 12.30
C GLN A 167 8.27 -5.33 11.89
N ASP A 168 8.12 -4.39 10.98
CA ASP A 168 9.23 -3.60 10.42
C ASP A 168 10.17 -3.07 11.50
N THR A 169 9.63 -2.51 12.59
CA THR A 169 10.42 -1.91 13.67
C THR A 169 11.21 -2.92 14.52
N GLY A 170 10.79 -4.17 14.56
CA GLY A 170 11.52 -5.26 15.21
C GLY A 170 12.40 -6.04 14.26
N LEU A 171 11.95 -6.24 13.03
CA LEU A 171 12.59 -7.06 12.00
C LEU A 171 13.78 -6.37 11.36
N TYR A 172 13.61 -5.15 10.87
CA TYR A 172 14.61 -4.46 10.06
C TYR A 172 15.95 -4.27 10.78
N PRO A 173 16.02 -3.85 12.05
CA PRO A 173 17.31 -3.74 12.75
C PRO A 173 18.01 -5.10 12.92
N VAL A 174 17.26 -6.20 13.12
CA VAL A 174 17.82 -7.56 13.18
C VAL A 174 18.42 -7.98 11.84
N VAL A 175 17.70 -7.72 10.76
CA VAL A 175 18.19 -8.00 9.39
C VAL A 175 19.43 -7.15 9.08
N MET A 176 19.43 -5.86 9.43
CA MET A 176 20.60 -4.99 9.23
C MET A 176 21.84 -5.48 9.98
N ASN A 177 21.67 -5.98 11.21
CA ASN A 177 22.77 -6.57 11.98
C ASN A 177 23.42 -7.74 11.22
N ARG A 178 22.62 -8.60 10.61
CA ARG A 178 23.10 -9.79 9.88
C ARG A 178 23.60 -9.46 8.47
N LEU A 179 23.01 -8.47 7.81
CA LEU A 179 23.28 -8.16 6.40
C LEU A 179 24.46 -7.21 6.24
N ILE A 180 24.53 -6.14 7.04
CA ILE A 180 25.53 -5.08 6.91
C ILE A 180 26.38 -4.87 8.18
N GLY A 181 26.23 -5.72 9.20
CA GLY A 181 27.08 -5.72 10.39
C GLY A 181 26.80 -4.60 11.39
N THR A 182 25.59 -4.05 11.43
CA THR A 182 25.20 -3.13 12.50
C THR A 182 25.10 -3.86 13.85
N LYS A 183 25.10 -3.12 14.95
CA LYS A 183 25.07 -3.66 16.31
C LYS A 183 23.85 -3.13 17.07
N PHE A 184 22.67 -3.18 16.43
CA PHE A 184 21.43 -2.78 17.10
C PHE A 184 21.02 -3.81 18.14
N LYS A 185 20.78 -3.36 19.38
CA LYS A 185 20.10 -4.12 20.42
C LYS A 185 18.62 -3.79 20.37
N VAL A 186 17.81 -4.75 19.92
CA VAL A 186 16.38 -4.52 19.67
C VAL A 186 15.58 -4.86 20.92
N ILE A 187 14.82 -3.91 21.43
CA ILE A 187 13.85 -4.10 22.51
C ILE A 187 12.46 -4.12 21.87
N THR A 188 11.79 -5.26 21.88
CA THR A 188 10.42 -5.43 21.36
C THR A 188 9.41 -5.59 22.48
N GLY A 189 8.10 -5.49 22.11
CA GLY A 189 6.99 -5.63 23.06
C GLY A 189 6.21 -4.35 23.30
N TYR A 190 6.60 -3.23 22.68
CA TYR A 190 5.79 -2.02 22.65
C TYR A 190 4.50 -2.28 21.86
N LYS A 191 3.36 -1.87 22.40
CA LYS A 191 2.03 -2.15 21.82
C LYS A 191 1.76 -1.41 20.52
N SER A 192 2.46 -0.28 20.32
CA SER A 192 2.31 0.57 19.15
C SER A 192 3.61 1.29 18.79
N SER A 193 3.67 1.79 17.56
CA SER A 193 4.76 2.66 17.10
C SER A 193 4.92 3.91 17.98
N SER A 194 3.80 4.50 18.43
CA SER A 194 3.81 5.68 19.30
C SER A 194 4.33 5.39 20.72
N GLU A 195 4.19 4.16 21.22
CA GLU A 195 4.83 3.77 22.49
C GLU A 195 6.36 3.71 22.35
N VAL A 196 6.88 3.31 21.19
CA VAL A 196 8.32 3.39 20.91
C VAL A 196 8.77 4.85 20.87
N ASP A 197 7.99 5.74 20.28
CA ASP A 197 8.30 7.18 20.25
C ASP A 197 8.38 7.77 21.66
N LEU A 198 7.46 7.37 22.54
CA LEU A 198 7.48 7.76 23.95
C LEU A 198 8.67 7.16 24.72
N ALA A 199 9.05 5.92 24.42
CA ALA A 199 10.24 5.27 24.99
C ALA A 199 11.53 5.99 24.58
N MET A 200 11.62 6.49 23.33
CA MET A 200 12.73 7.35 22.88
C MET A 200 12.81 8.65 23.70
N GLN A 201 11.67 9.32 23.90
CA GLN A 201 11.59 10.55 24.69
C GLN A 201 12.02 10.34 26.16
N LYS A 202 11.70 9.17 26.73
CA LYS A 202 12.07 8.79 28.10
C LYS A 202 13.50 8.28 28.23
N GLY A 203 14.23 8.09 27.12
CA GLY A 203 15.58 7.55 27.10
C GLY A 203 15.66 6.03 27.32
N GLU A 204 14.55 5.30 27.23
CA GLU A 204 14.53 3.82 27.35
C GLU A 204 15.20 3.17 26.13
N VAL A 205 15.05 3.78 24.95
CA VAL A 205 15.68 3.38 23.69
C VAL A 205 16.28 4.60 22.99
N GLN A 206 17.30 4.38 22.18
CA GLN A 206 18.08 5.44 21.50
C GLN A 206 17.61 5.73 20.08
N GLY A 207 16.75 4.89 19.52
CA GLY A 207 16.27 5.06 18.16
C GLY A 207 15.18 4.07 17.76
N LYS A 208 14.73 4.23 16.54
CA LYS A 208 13.69 3.42 15.92
C LYS A 208 14.03 3.22 14.44
N ILE A 209 13.86 2.00 13.94
CA ILE A 209 14.13 1.60 12.56
C ILE A 209 12.85 1.01 11.99
N GLY A 210 12.61 1.16 10.68
CA GLY A 210 11.34 0.76 10.08
C GLY A 210 10.21 1.76 10.35
N TRP A 211 10.55 3.01 10.57
CA TRP A 211 9.59 4.11 10.73
C TRP A 211 9.21 4.62 9.35
N THR A 212 7.92 4.61 8.99
CA THR A 212 7.53 5.18 7.70
C THR A 212 7.72 6.69 7.70
N TRP A 213 8.22 7.22 6.59
CA TRP A 213 8.53 8.64 6.44
C TRP A 213 7.29 9.52 6.64
N GLY A 214 6.15 9.12 6.06
CA GLY A 214 4.88 9.81 6.24
C GLY A 214 4.47 9.91 7.72
N ASN A 215 4.59 8.80 8.48
CA ASN A 215 4.27 8.83 9.91
C ASN A 215 5.25 9.67 10.73
N LEU A 216 6.54 9.69 10.38
CA LEU A 216 7.52 10.54 11.05
C LEU A 216 7.22 12.03 10.85
N ASN A 217 6.74 12.41 9.67
CA ASN A 217 6.43 13.79 9.32
C ASN A 217 4.96 14.18 9.55
N SER A 218 4.21 13.41 10.33
CA SER A 218 2.80 13.67 10.65
C SER A 218 2.52 13.63 12.15
N GLY A 219 1.34 14.10 12.53
CA GLY A 219 0.86 14.02 13.91
C GLY A 219 1.79 14.68 14.92
N ALA A 220 2.09 13.96 16.01
CA ALA A 220 2.92 14.46 17.12
C ALA A 220 4.40 14.57 16.76
N THR A 221 4.86 13.88 15.71
CA THR A 221 6.27 13.83 15.28
C THR A 221 6.58 14.75 14.09
N ALA A 222 5.59 15.45 13.54
CA ALA A 222 5.68 16.22 12.30
C ALA A 222 6.86 17.19 12.18
N ASN A 223 7.32 17.74 13.30
CA ASN A 223 8.45 18.68 13.32
C ASN A 223 9.76 18.06 13.82
N TRP A 224 9.79 16.79 14.20
CA TRP A 224 10.95 16.20 14.85
C TRP A 224 12.20 16.17 13.98
N VAL A 225 12.04 16.00 12.67
CA VAL A 225 13.17 16.07 11.73
C VAL A 225 13.63 17.53 11.58
N LYS A 226 12.71 18.46 11.36
CA LYS A 226 12.98 19.90 11.17
C LYS A 226 13.65 20.52 12.41
N ASP A 227 13.17 20.16 13.59
CA ASP A 227 13.65 20.69 14.86
C ASP A 227 14.84 19.90 15.43
N HIS A 228 15.41 18.96 14.65
CA HIS A 228 16.52 18.10 15.01
C HIS A 228 16.31 17.28 16.31
N VAL A 229 15.05 17.00 16.65
CA VAL A 229 14.68 16.11 17.76
C VAL A 229 15.11 14.68 17.47
N VAL A 230 15.01 14.28 16.19
CA VAL A 230 15.57 13.02 15.68
C VAL A 230 16.57 13.29 14.56
N THR A 231 17.55 12.39 14.43
CA THR A 231 18.50 12.34 13.31
C THR A 231 18.14 11.13 12.45
N VAL A 232 17.64 11.36 11.23
CA VAL A 232 17.41 10.31 10.26
C VAL A 232 18.76 9.89 9.65
N PHE A 233 19.14 8.63 9.78
CA PHE A 233 20.47 8.16 9.42
C PHE A 233 20.51 7.16 8.27
N ILE A 234 19.34 6.63 7.86
CA ILE A 234 19.21 5.65 6.76
C ILE A 234 17.80 5.65 6.22
N GLN A 235 17.64 5.48 4.91
CA GLN A 235 16.37 5.09 4.29
C GLN A 235 16.44 3.62 3.85
N MET A 236 15.34 2.87 4.11
CA MET A 236 15.23 1.47 3.77
C MET A 236 14.86 1.32 2.29
N GLY A 237 15.47 0.35 1.64
CA GLY A 237 15.25 0.08 0.22
C GLY A 237 16.55 0.03 -0.55
N VAL A 238 16.46 -0.27 -1.83
CA VAL A 238 17.62 -0.31 -2.74
C VAL A 238 17.76 1.02 -3.46
N GLU A 239 16.64 1.63 -3.82
CA GLU A 239 16.59 2.90 -4.54
C GLU A 239 16.28 4.05 -3.57
N ARG A 240 16.83 5.21 -3.87
CA ARG A 240 16.64 6.45 -3.09
C ARG A 240 15.23 6.99 -3.30
N SER A 241 14.53 7.28 -2.21
CA SER A 241 13.23 7.96 -2.28
C SER A 241 13.43 9.47 -2.50
N PRO A 242 12.69 10.09 -3.40
CA PRO A 242 12.72 11.54 -3.58
C PRO A 242 12.11 12.32 -2.39
N ASN A 243 11.32 11.64 -1.55
CA ASN A 243 10.62 12.24 -0.42
C ASN A 243 11.53 12.41 0.83
N VAL A 244 12.67 11.69 0.89
CA VAL A 244 13.63 11.77 2.00
C VAL A 244 14.78 12.69 1.62
N PRO A 245 15.31 13.51 2.55
CA PRO A 245 16.45 14.39 2.27
C PRO A 245 17.61 13.64 1.60
N THR A 246 18.25 14.29 0.62
CA THR A 246 19.25 13.66 -0.26
C THR A 246 20.56 13.29 0.45
N ASP A 247 20.84 13.87 1.60
CA ASP A 247 21.98 13.57 2.47
C ASP A 247 21.78 12.29 3.31
N VAL A 248 20.53 11.78 3.41
CA VAL A 248 20.26 10.51 4.10
C VAL A 248 20.64 9.36 3.16
N PRO A 249 21.60 8.48 3.53
CA PRO A 249 22.02 7.37 2.69
C PRO A 249 20.88 6.34 2.53
N VAL A 250 20.90 5.61 1.41
CA VAL A 250 19.98 4.49 1.16
C VAL A 250 20.65 3.16 1.50
N LEU A 251 19.91 2.20 2.04
CA LEU A 251 20.44 0.90 2.45
C LEU A 251 21.11 0.16 1.28
N GLY A 252 20.62 0.36 0.06
CA GLY A 252 21.20 -0.18 -1.17
C GLY A 252 22.65 0.21 -1.43
N ASP A 253 23.12 1.36 -0.90
CA ASP A 253 24.53 1.78 -1.02
C ASP A 253 25.49 0.85 -0.25
N PHE A 254 24.97 0.05 0.69
CA PHE A 254 25.72 -0.92 1.50
C PHE A 254 25.66 -2.34 0.96
N ALA A 255 25.05 -2.57 -0.19
CA ALA A 255 25.05 -3.86 -0.86
C ALA A 255 26.44 -4.18 -1.42
N ARG A 256 26.99 -5.34 -1.07
CA ARG A 256 28.33 -5.79 -1.49
C ARG A 256 28.33 -6.40 -2.89
N ASN A 257 27.16 -6.88 -3.34
CA ASN A 257 26.95 -7.56 -4.62
C ASN A 257 25.46 -7.54 -5.01
N ASP A 258 25.14 -8.09 -6.18
CA ASP A 258 23.76 -8.14 -6.69
C ASP A 258 22.85 -9.05 -5.84
N GLU A 259 23.40 -10.08 -5.20
CA GLU A 259 22.64 -10.94 -4.30
C GLU A 259 22.18 -10.18 -3.06
N ASP A 260 23.04 -9.35 -2.44
CA ASP A 260 22.65 -8.47 -1.35
C ASP A 260 21.57 -7.47 -1.80
N ARG A 261 21.66 -6.92 -3.02
CA ARG A 261 20.62 -6.04 -3.59
C ARG A 261 19.28 -6.75 -3.75
N GLN A 262 19.29 -7.99 -4.23
CA GLN A 262 18.06 -8.80 -4.34
C GLN A 262 17.46 -9.10 -2.97
N LEU A 263 18.29 -9.43 -1.96
CA LEU A 263 17.86 -9.59 -0.58
C LEU A 263 17.23 -8.33 -0.01
N MET A 264 17.86 -7.17 -0.23
CA MET A 264 17.33 -5.89 0.22
C MET A 264 15.99 -5.57 -0.46
N ARG A 265 15.84 -5.83 -1.76
CA ARG A 265 14.55 -5.68 -2.47
C ARG A 265 13.48 -6.60 -1.90
N LEU A 266 13.83 -7.86 -1.64
CA LEU A 266 12.89 -8.83 -1.07
C LEU A 266 12.39 -8.42 0.31
N ILE A 267 13.28 -7.97 1.20
CA ILE A 267 12.95 -7.73 2.60
C ILE A 267 12.34 -6.34 2.80
N PHE A 268 12.90 -5.32 2.16
CA PHE A 268 12.52 -3.91 2.36
C PHE A 268 11.65 -3.34 1.24
N GLY A 269 11.64 -3.97 0.05
CA GLY A 269 10.98 -3.45 -1.14
C GLY A 269 9.46 -3.39 -1.04
N THR A 270 8.83 -4.23 -0.22
CA THR A 270 7.38 -4.16 0.00
C THR A 270 6.94 -2.83 0.62
N THR A 271 7.82 -2.13 1.32
CA THR A 271 7.51 -0.82 1.88
C THR A 271 7.08 0.16 0.78
N SER A 272 7.74 0.11 -0.37
CA SER A 272 7.43 0.99 -1.51
C SER A 272 6.03 0.74 -2.11
N THR A 273 5.41 -0.41 -1.87
CA THR A 273 4.02 -0.64 -2.30
C THR A 273 3.00 0.14 -1.49
N GLY A 274 3.41 0.77 -0.39
CA GLY A 274 2.59 1.63 0.45
C GLY A 274 1.38 0.93 1.05
N TYR A 275 0.18 1.34 0.64
CA TYR A 275 -1.11 0.80 1.09
C TYR A 275 -1.84 0.14 -0.08
N PRO A 276 -1.39 -1.04 -0.53
CA PRO A 276 -1.86 -1.65 -1.75
C PRO A 276 -3.28 -2.19 -1.64
N SER A 277 -3.97 -2.15 -2.75
CA SER A 277 -5.29 -2.72 -2.91
C SER A 277 -5.38 -3.61 -4.15
N PHE A 278 -6.24 -4.63 -4.10
CA PHE A 278 -6.30 -5.67 -5.12
C PHE A 278 -7.66 -6.37 -5.16
N LEU A 279 -7.92 -7.02 -6.31
CA LEU A 279 -9.04 -7.94 -6.49
C LEU A 279 -8.51 -9.38 -6.65
N GLY A 280 -9.42 -10.34 -6.57
CA GLY A 280 -9.09 -11.75 -6.77
C GLY A 280 -8.62 -12.06 -8.19
N PRO A 281 -7.92 -13.19 -8.40
CA PRO A 281 -7.22 -13.50 -9.65
C PRO A 281 -8.12 -13.78 -10.84
N GLN A 282 -9.38 -14.20 -10.61
CA GLN A 282 -10.30 -14.61 -11.66
C GLN A 282 -11.35 -13.52 -12.01
N VAL A 283 -11.19 -12.31 -11.47
CA VAL A 283 -12.08 -11.18 -11.80
C VAL A 283 -11.93 -10.82 -13.27
N PRO A 284 -13.05 -10.65 -14.02
CA PRO A 284 -13.02 -10.26 -15.43
C PRO A 284 -12.23 -8.97 -15.67
N LYS A 285 -11.41 -8.93 -16.72
CA LYS A 285 -10.47 -7.83 -17.01
C LYS A 285 -11.17 -6.48 -17.13
N GLU A 286 -12.33 -6.44 -17.76
CA GLU A 286 -13.12 -5.22 -17.91
C GLU A 286 -13.57 -4.63 -16.57
N ARG A 287 -13.86 -5.48 -15.58
CA ARG A 287 -14.21 -5.04 -14.23
C ARG A 287 -12.98 -4.61 -13.44
N VAL A 288 -11.85 -5.31 -13.61
CA VAL A 288 -10.56 -4.87 -13.03
C VAL A 288 -10.23 -3.46 -13.50
N GLU A 289 -10.34 -3.20 -14.83
CA GLU A 289 -10.03 -1.88 -15.37
C GLU A 289 -11.01 -0.81 -14.92
N ALA A 290 -12.30 -1.12 -14.81
CA ALA A 290 -13.30 -0.21 -14.27
C ALA A 290 -12.98 0.18 -12.81
N ILE A 291 -12.54 -0.77 -11.97
CA ILE A 291 -12.13 -0.48 -10.59
C ILE A 291 -10.81 0.30 -10.52
N ARG A 292 -9.83 0.00 -11.39
CA ARG A 292 -8.61 0.80 -11.51
C ARG A 292 -8.92 2.25 -11.87
N GLN A 293 -9.82 2.46 -12.85
CA GLN A 293 -10.25 3.80 -13.22
C GLN A 293 -10.96 4.51 -12.06
N ALA A 294 -11.88 3.82 -11.39
CA ALA A 294 -12.55 4.37 -10.21
C ALA A 294 -11.56 4.73 -9.08
N PHE A 295 -10.52 3.92 -8.90
CA PHE A 295 -9.46 4.20 -7.95
C PHE A 295 -8.65 5.44 -8.35
N ARG A 296 -8.23 5.55 -9.61
CA ARG A 296 -7.54 6.75 -10.15
C ARG A 296 -8.34 8.03 -9.94
N GLU A 297 -9.64 7.98 -10.21
CA GLU A 297 -10.52 9.14 -9.99
C GLU A 297 -10.71 9.45 -8.50
N THR A 298 -10.77 8.42 -7.65
CA THR A 298 -10.81 8.59 -6.19
C THR A 298 -9.57 9.34 -5.69
N MET A 299 -8.37 9.04 -6.20
CA MET A 299 -7.12 9.69 -5.78
C MET A 299 -7.09 11.20 -6.14
N LYS A 300 -7.83 11.61 -7.18
CA LYS A 300 -7.95 13.01 -7.60
C LYS A 300 -9.10 13.75 -6.93
N ASP A 301 -10.00 13.02 -6.26
CA ASP A 301 -11.23 13.56 -5.72
C ASP A 301 -10.98 14.56 -4.57
N PRO A 302 -11.52 15.78 -4.63
CA PRO A 302 -11.35 16.76 -3.56
C PRO A 302 -11.88 16.31 -2.19
N GLU A 303 -12.93 15.47 -2.17
CA GLU A 303 -13.46 14.93 -0.92
C GLU A 303 -12.48 13.93 -0.31
N PHE A 304 -11.89 13.04 -1.11
CA PHE A 304 -10.85 12.10 -0.66
C PHE A 304 -9.67 12.85 -0.06
N LYS A 305 -9.17 13.86 -0.77
CA LYS A 305 -8.07 14.70 -0.30
C LYS A 305 -8.41 15.39 1.01
N ARG A 306 -9.61 16.01 1.12
CA ARG A 306 -10.07 16.65 2.36
C ARG A 306 -10.13 15.68 3.55
N ILE A 307 -10.58 14.44 3.33
CA ILE A 307 -10.62 13.41 4.38
C ILE A 307 -9.21 13.09 4.88
N LEU A 308 -8.24 12.95 3.97
CA LEU A 308 -6.86 12.63 4.33
C LEU A 308 -6.14 13.81 4.98
N ASP A 309 -6.33 15.04 4.50
CA ASP A 309 -5.78 16.25 5.09
C ASP A 309 -6.21 16.42 6.57
N GLN A 310 -7.46 16.10 6.91
CA GLN A 310 -7.95 16.10 8.29
C GLN A 310 -7.23 15.09 9.18
N GLN A 311 -6.75 13.99 8.59
CA GLN A 311 -5.99 12.93 9.27
C GLN A 311 -4.47 13.14 9.16
N LYS A 312 -4.02 14.20 8.47
CA LYS A 312 -2.60 14.49 8.17
C LYS A 312 -1.93 13.36 7.40
N LEU A 313 -2.66 12.76 6.47
CA LEU A 313 -2.17 11.72 5.58
C LEU A 313 -1.94 12.30 4.18
N GLU A 314 -0.85 11.88 3.55
CA GLU A 314 -0.47 12.31 2.21
C GLU A 314 -1.14 11.43 1.13
N VAL A 315 -1.33 12.00 -0.06
CA VAL A 315 -1.77 11.29 -1.26
C VAL A 315 -0.60 11.25 -2.25
N ASP A 316 -0.04 10.07 -2.44
CA ASP A 316 1.05 9.81 -3.41
C ASP A 316 0.78 8.45 -4.08
N PRO A 317 -0.18 8.38 -5.00
CA PRO A 317 -0.74 7.13 -5.48
C PRO A 317 0.22 6.38 -6.39
N ILE A 318 0.16 5.05 -6.31
CA ILE A 318 0.86 4.14 -7.20
C ILE A 318 -0.18 3.37 -8.01
N GLU A 319 0.00 3.30 -9.32
CA GLU A 319 -0.85 2.53 -10.23
C GLU A 319 -0.75 1.03 -9.97
N GLY A 320 -1.86 0.31 -10.21
CA GLY A 320 -1.92 -1.14 -9.96
C GLY A 320 -0.92 -1.94 -10.78
N GLU A 321 -0.67 -1.52 -12.01
CA GLU A 321 0.31 -2.13 -12.92
C GLU A 321 1.75 -2.00 -12.39
N VAL A 322 2.07 -0.86 -11.79
CA VAL A 322 3.39 -0.63 -11.15
C VAL A 322 3.55 -1.55 -9.95
N ILE A 323 2.50 -1.70 -9.11
CA ILE A 323 2.53 -2.65 -7.98
C ILE A 323 2.67 -4.09 -8.48
N ALA A 324 1.97 -4.48 -9.55
CA ALA A 324 2.09 -5.80 -10.14
C ALA A 324 3.55 -6.11 -10.56
N GLU A 325 4.22 -5.16 -11.20
CA GLU A 325 5.63 -5.33 -11.60
C GLU A 325 6.57 -5.35 -10.39
N MET A 326 6.34 -4.51 -9.37
CA MET A 326 7.09 -4.57 -8.11
C MET A 326 6.97 -5.95 -7.45
N VAL A 327 5.74 -6.48 -7.34
CA VAL A 327 5.50 -7.80 -6.75
C VAL A 327 6.18 -8.88 -7.57
N LYS A 328 6.05 -8.86 -8.90
CA LYS A 328 6.71 -9.82 -9.79
C LYS A 328 8.23 -9.80 -9.57
N THR A 329 8.86 -8.64 -9.55
CA THR A 329 10.31 -8.49 -9.29
C THR A 329 10.72 -9.06 -7.94
N ILE A 330 9.91 -8.89 -6.89
CA ILE A 330 10.14 -9.48 -5.56
C ILE A 330 10.10 -11.02 -5.63
N PHE A 331 9.28 -11.60 -6.51
CA PHE A 331 9.13 -13.04 -6.64
C PHE A 331 10.13 -13.69 -7.64
N GLU A 332 10.81 -12.89 -8.46
CA GLU A 332 11.85 -13.34 -9.41
C GLU A 332 13.24 -13.47 -8.75
N VAL A 333 13.31 -13.84 -7.47
CA VAL A 333 14.57 -14.05 -6.76
C VAL A 333 15.06 -15.48 -6.90
N SER A 334 16.38 -15.65 -6.91
CA SER A 334 17.00 -16.98 -7.00
C SER A 334 16.70 -17.82 -5.74
N PRO A 335 16.73 -19.19 -5.83
CA PRO A 335 16.60 -20.05 -4.66
C PRO A 335 17.64 -19.73 -3.57
N THR A 336 18.85 -19.34 -3.95
CA THR A 336 19.93 -18.95 -3.03
C THR A 336 19.56 -17.70 -2.23
N VAL A 337 19.08 -16.65 -2.92
CA VAL A 337 18.60 -15.42 -2.28
C VAL A 337 17.45 -15.73 -1.33
N MET A 338 16.53 -16.60 -1.74
CA MET A 338 15.40 -17.03 -0.93
C MET A 338 15.85 -17.74 0.36
N GLN A 339 16.81 -18.64 0.25
CA GLN A 339 17.35 -19.35 1.41
C GLN A 339 18.03 -18.35 2.37
N ARG A 340 18.88 -17.46 1.86
CA ARG A 340 19.51 -16.41 2.67
C ARG A 340 18.49 -15.49 3.33
N ALA A 341 17.42 -15.13 2.63
CA ALA A 341 16.34 -14.33 3.22
C ALA A 341 15.74 -15.02 4.45
N ARG A 342 15.45 -16.31 4.36
CA ARG A 342 14.92 -17.10 5.50
C ARG A 342 15.91 -17.15 6.68
N GLU A 343 17.20 -17.31 6.40
CA GLU A 343 18.26 -17.32 7.41
C GLU A 343 18.42 -15.95 8.12
N LEU A 344 18.12 -14.87 7.41
CA LEU A 344 18.15 -13.51 7.98
C LEU A 344 16.93 -13.22 8.88
N MET A 345 15.83 -13.94 8.71
CA MET A 345 14.65 -13.75 9.57
C MET A 345 14.91 -14.26 10.99
N PRO A 346 14.36 -13.58 12.02
CA PRO A 346 14.35 -14.13 13.36
C PRO A 346 13.55 -15.45 13.37
N PRO A 347 13.90 -16.42 14.24
CA PRO A 347 13.06 -17.59 14.42
C PRO A 347 11.64 -17.17 14.81
N SER A 348 10.65 -17.84 14.19
CA SER A 348 9.21 -17.60 14.41
C SER A 348 8.79 -18.01 15.83
#